data_c0a075a2560200707a67c02a7f3efa62
#
_entry.id   c0a075a2560200707a67c02a7f3efa62
#
_cell.length_a   1.000
_cell.length_b   1.000
_cell.length_c   1.000
_cell.angle_alpha   90.00
_cell.angle_beta   90.00
_cell.angle_gamma   90.00
#
_symmetry.space_group_name_H-M   'P 1'
#
loop_
_entity.id
_entity.type
_entity.pdbx_description
1 polymer ?
#
loop_
_entity_poly.entity_id
_entity_poly.type
_entity_poly.pdbx_seq_one_letter_code
_entity_poly.pdbx_strand_id
1 'polypeptide(L)'
;MTFNPSLTRRQALAGLTVTATLPYASLLSAQENKMRGALMILSTPYNESGEVDYDDLAKEVAFCDQCGVQGMVWPQNSSEQRYLTKEERIKGFQVLAEANRNRTMSLVLGVQADDTAGMLEYAEVAESLSPDGMIAIPPTSANSLSEIHAYYAALCKITERPIFVQTSGGPDIELTIEFLVQLATDFPQCGYIKEEYGRVHERMLALQKFQPDPIRSVFGATLGRGWLYEMRIGTDGVMTGGAMYGDVYAKLWELNQQGRNEELLDCYSKLLLIQNLDNLIPGVRLYILQKRGVFKTVRSRRGDYSFSSLEIAEIEYRFEALKPYLKS
;
A
#
# COMPACT_ATOMS: atom_id res chain seq x y z
N MET A 1 -12.64 -81.32 -3.98
CA MET A 1 -11.58 -81.30 -4.99
C MET A 1 -11.75 -80.00 -5.78
N THR A 2 -10.95 -79.05 -5.83
CA THR A 2 -9.56 -78.76 -5.53
C THR A 2 -9.45 -77.24 -5.32
N PHE A 3 -8.76 -76.86 -4.27
CA PHE A 3 -8.31 -75.50 -3.99
C PHE A 3 -7.35 -75.05 -5.09
N ASN A 4 -7.38 -73.77 -5.52
CA ASN A 4 -6.23 -73.12 -6.09
C ASN A 4 -6.05 -71.73 -5.45
N PRO A 5 -4.84 -71.38 -5.01
CA PRO A 5 -4.60 -70.32 -4.07
C PRO A 5 -4.00 -69.05 -4.67
N SER A 6 -4.04 -68.01 -3.83
CA SER A 6 -3.11 -66.89 -3.81
C SER A 6 -3.11 -65.88 -4.99
N LEU A 7 -3.85 -64.82 -4.78
CA LEU A 7 -3.43 -63.50 -5.25
C LEU A 7 -2.75 -62.78 -4.07
N THR A 8 -1.46 -62.55 -4.23
CA THR A 8 -0.63 -61.91 -3.23
C THR A 8 -0.97 -60.41 -3.08
N ARG A 9 -0.89 -59.90 -1.86
CA ARG A 9 -1.10 -58.50 -1.47
C ARG A 9 -0.28 -57.46 -2.25
N ARG A 10 0.56 -57.87 -3.20
CA ARG A 10 1.42 -56.98 -4.04
C ARG A 10 0.83 -56.62 -5.42
N GLN A 11 -0.27 -57.21 -5.84
CA GLN A 11 -0.90 -56.93 -7.12
C GLN A 11 -2.16 -56.06 -7.06
N ALA A 12 -2.59 -55.65 -5.89
CA ALA A 12 -3.74 -54.76 -5.71
C ALA A 12 -3.36 -53.28 -5.56
N LEU A 13 -2.08 -52.91 -5.76
CA LEU A 13 -1.56 -51.55 -5.60
C LEU A 13 -1.09 -50.88 -6.91
N ALA A 14 -1.44 -51.45 -8.03
CA ALA A 14 -1.10 -50.89 -9.36
C ALA A 14 -2.38 -50.49 -10.11
N GLY A 15 -3.04 -49.39 -9.71
CA GLY A 15 -4.21 -48.96 -10.44
C GLY A 15 -5.09 -47.90 -9.77
N LEU A 16 -4.51 -46.92 -9.12
CA LEU A 16 -5.26 -45.70 -8.71
C LEU A 16 -4.28 -44.53 -8.41
N THR A 17 -3.49 -44.17 -9.43
CA THR A 17 -2.91 -42.82 -9.51
C THR A 17 -3.78 -42.01 -10.46
N VAL A 18 -4.95 -41.59 -10.01
CA VAL A 18 -5.67 -40.48 -10.61
C VAL A 18 -5.23 -39.23 -9.85
N THR A 19 -4.38 -38.52 -10.48
CA THR A 19 -3.88 -37.19 -10.29
C THR A 19 -4.97 -36.20 -9.86
N ALA A 20 -5.09 -35.98 -8.54
CA ALA A 20 -5.77 -34.82 -7.97
C ALA A 20 -4.74 -33.69 -7.76
N THR A 21 -4.14 -33.21 -8.86
CA THR A 21 -3.13 -32.11 -8.80
C THR A 21 -3.65 -30.76 -9.29
N LEU A 22 -4.92 -30.66 -9.68
CA LEU A 22 -5.47 -29.40 -10.23
C LEU A 22 -6.07 -28.39 -9.25
N PRO A 23 -6.54 -28.71 -8.03
CA PRO A 23 -7.03 -27.67 -7.13
C PRO A 23 -5.92 -27.00 -6.28
N TYR A 24 -4.76 -27.65 -6.08
CA TYR A 24 -3.72 -27.11 -5.21
C TYR A 24 -2.89 -26.02 -5.89
N ALA A 25 -2.63 -26.15 -7.18
CA ALA A 25 -1.92 -25.13 -7.96
C ALA A 25 -2.76 -23.86 -8.17
N SER A 26 -4.09 -23.99 -8.32
CA SER A 26 -4.98 -22.85 -8.45
C SER A 26 -5.20 -22.10 -7.12
N LEU A 27 -5.15 -22.81 -6.00
CA LEU A 27 -5.19 -22.20 -4.66
C LEU A 27 -3.88 -21.46 -4.32
N LEU A 28 -2.73 -22.00 -4.72
CA LEU A 28 -1.44 -21.32 -4.58
C LEU A 28 -1.36 -20.08 -5.48
N SER A 29 -1.83 -20.13 -6.72
CA SER A 29 -1.82 -18.99 -7.63
C SER A 29 -2.78 -17.87 -7.20
N ALA A 30 -3.91 -18.18 -6.54
CA ALA A 30 -4.81 -17.19 -5.95
C ALA A 30 -4.22 -16.55 -4.69
N GLN A 31 -3.28 -17.21 -4.02
CA GLN A 31 -2.58 -16.69 -2.84
C GLN A 31 -1.36 -15.84 -3.24
N GLU A 32 -0.76 -16.10 -4.40
CA GLU A 32 0.41 -15.36 -4.92
C GLU A 32 0.09 -13.94 -5.40
N ASN A 33 -1.16 -13.62 -5.74
CA ASN A 33 -1.58 -12.30 -6.24
C ASN A 33 -2.18 -11.37 -5.16
N LYS A 34 -2.12 -11.72 -3.89
CA LYS A 34 -2.64 -10.87 -2.83
C LYS A 34 -1.59 -9.84 -2.43
N MET A 35 -1.83 -8.56 -2.71
CA MET A 35 -0.98 -7.49 -2.20
C MET A 35 -0.97 -7.52 -0.68
N ARG A 36 0.20 -7.56 -0.06
CA ARG A 36 0.41 -7.66 1.39
C ARG A 36 1.65 -6.89 1.82
N GLY A 37 1.75 -6.56 3.11
CA GLY A 37 2.94 -5.97 3.71
C GLY A 37 2.97 -4.45 3.68
N ALA A 38 4.16 -3.89 3.53
CA ALA A 38 4.37 -2.45 3.55
C ALA A 38 4.28 -1.86 2.14
N LEU A 39 3.22 -1.10 1.86
CA LEU A 39 3.07 -0.32 0.64
C LEU A 39 3.31 1.15 0.96
N MET A 40 4.44 1.68 0.49
CA MET A 40 4.85 3.05 0.84
C MET A 40 4.24 4.07 -0.12
N ILE A 41 3.52 5.04 0.43
CA ILE A 41 3.08 6.20 -0.34
C ILE A 41 4.30 7.11 -0.51
N LEU A 42 4.72 7.29 -1.75
CA LEU A 42 5.86 8.12 -2.09
C LEU A 42 5.55 9.61 -1.88
N SER A 43 6.57 10.38 -1.55
CA SER A 43 6.50 11.84 -1.51
C SER A 43 6.59 12.41 -2.94
N THR A 44 6.18 13.65 -3.13
CA THR A 44 6.48 14.36 -4.38
C THR A 44 7.68 15.26 -4.15
N PRO A 45 8.82 14.99 -4.80
CA PRO A 45 9.98 15.86 -4.73
C PRO A 45 9.80 17.08 -5.62
N TYR A 46 10.29 18.24 -5.16
CA TYR A 46 10.34 19.47 -5.94
C TYR A 46 11.76 19.99 -6.03
N ASN A 47 12.13 20.54 -7.19
CA ASN A 47 13.40 21.20 -7.41
C ASN A 47 13.42 22.62 -6.78
N GLU A 48 14.52 23.34 -6.92
CA GLU A 48 14.66 24.70 -6.38
C GLU A 48 13.69 25.72 -6.97
N SER A 49 13.18 25.49 -8.18
CA SER A 49 12.14 26.33 -8.82
C SER A 49 10.71 25.95 -8.40
N GLY A 50 10.51 24.87 -7.60
CA GLY A 50 9.19 24.39 -7.17
C GLY A 50 8.47 23.51 -8.21
N GLU A 51 9.18 23.08 -9.25
CA GLU A 51 8.69 22.10 -10.23
C GLU A 51 8.92 20.68 -9.71
N VAL A 52 8.11 19.71 -10.14
CA VAL A 52 8.29 18.29 -9.76
C VAL A 52 9.64 17.78 -10.28
N ASP A 53 10.47 17.28 -9.39
CA ASP A 53 11.76 16.63 -9.73
C ASP A 53 11.52 15.14 -10.01
N TYR A 54 11.34 14.81 -11.27
CA TYR A 54 11.06 13.44 -11.72
C TYR A 54 12.26 12.50 -11.56
N ASP A 55 13.50 13.04 -11.52
CA ASP A 55 14.69 12.24 -11.26
C ASP A 55 14.72 11.77 -9.79
N ASP A 56 14.38 12.65 -8.86
CA ASP A 56 14.29 12.30 -7.44
C ASP A 56 13.06 11.42 -7.17
N LEU A 57 11.96 11.58 -7.92
CA LEU A 57 10.82 10.65 -7.85
C LEU A 57 11.22 9.23 -8.29
N ALA A 58 11.98 9.10 -9.37
CA ALA A 58 12.53 7.82 -9.82
C ALA A 58 13.55 7.22 -8.82
N LYS A 59 14.36 8.08 -8.16
CA LYS A 59 15.26 7.63 -7.09
C LYS A 59 14.51 7.10 -5.86
N GLU A 60 13.36 7.69 -5.51
CA GLU A 60 12.55 7.18 -4.39
C GLU A 60 12.04 5.78 -4.67
N VAL A 61 11.72 5.44 -5.94
CA VAL A 61 11.42 4.04 -6.35
C VAL A 61 12.61 3.12 -6.10
N ALA A 62 13.80 3.51 -6.57
CA ALA A 62 15.01 2.70 -6.37
C ALA A 62 15.36 2.53 -4.88
N PHE A 63 15.14 3.58 -4.10
CA PHE A 63 15.33 3.56 -2.65
C PHE A 63 14.34 2.60 -1.97
N CYS A 64 13.06 2.63 -2.31
CA CYS A 64 12.06 1.72 -1.79
C CYS A 64 12.37 0.25 -2.12
N ASP A 65 12.87 -0.02 -3.32
CA ASP A 65 13.32 -1.35 -3.73
C ASP A 65 14.51 -1.85 -2.88
N GLN A 66 15.52 -1.01 -2.67
CA GLN A 66 16.65 -1.29 -1.78
C GLN A 66 16.18 -1.53 -0.34
N CYS A 67 15.19 -0.79 0.13
CA CYS A 67 14.56 -0.99 1.43
C CYS A 67 13.86 -2.35 1.56
N GLY A 68 13.39 -2.92 0.43
CA GLY A 68 12.70 -4.22 0.41
C GLY A 68 11.23 -4.12 0.81
N VAL A 69 10.59 -2.98 0.57
CA VAL A 69 9.13 -2.84 0.74
C VAL A 69 8.38 -3.64 -0.31
N GLN A 70 7.15 -4.04 0.00
CA GLN A 70 6.35 -4.89 -0.88
C GLN A 70 5.68 -4.12 -2.02
N GLY A 71 5.55 -2.79 -1.86
CA GLY A 71 4.96 -1.97 -2.92
C GLY A 71 5.10 -0.48 -2.66
N MET A 72 4.69 0.29 -3.65
CA MET A 72 4.66 1.74 -3.61
C MET A 72 3.36 2.28 -4.20
N VAL A 73 2.98 3.46 -3.75
CA VAL A 73 1.71 4.12 -4.10
C VAL A 73 1.99 5.59 -4.41
N TRP A 74 1.44 6.11 -5.50
CA TRP A 74 1.53 7.55 -5.83
C TRP A 74 0.49 7.93 -6.89
N PRO A 75 -0.04 9.17 -6.85
CA PRO A 75 0.00 10.08 -5.74
C PRO A 75 -1.16 9.85 -4.77
N GLN A 76 -0.97 10.24 -3.53
CA GLN A 76 -1.97 10.25 -2.47
C GLN A 76 -1.88 11.57 -1.67
N ASN A 77 -2.66 11.69 -0.59
CA ASN A 77 -2.61 12.87 0.28
C ASN A 77 -1.19 13.17 0.79
N SER A 78 -0.42 12.13 1.16
CA SER A 78 0.98 12.28 1.58
C SER A 78 1.91 12.73 0.45
N SER A 79 1.52 12.51 -0.79
CA SER A 79 2.25 12.93 -2.00
C SER A 79 1.87 14.33 -2.50
N GLU A 80 1.11 15.09 -1.72
CA GLU A 80 0.64 16.43 -2.11
C GLU A 80 -0.23 16.45 -3.39
N GLN A 81 -1.00 15.39 -3.64
CA GLN A 81 -1.75 15.20 -4.89
C GLN A 81 -2.61 16.41 -5.32
N ARG A 82 -3.15 17.17 -4.35
CA ARG A 82 -4.01 18.33 -4.63
C ARG A 82 -3.26 19.55 -5.17
N TYR A 83 -1.93 19.53 -5.07
CA TYR A 83 -1.05 20.58 -5.56
C TYR A 83 -0.40 20.23 -6.91
N LEU A 84 -0.69 19.02 -7.43
CA LEU A 84 -0.18 18.58 -8.73
C LEU A 84 -1.15 18.96 -9.83
N THR A 85 -0.61 19.46 -10.96
CA THR A 85 -1.39 19.57 -12.19
C THR A 85 -1.69 18.20 -12.77
N LYS A 86 -2.63 18.13 -13.71
CA LYS A 86 -2.95 16.91 -14.45
C LYS A 86 -1.71 16.36 -15.18
N GLU A 87 -0.98 17.25 -15.85
CA GLU A 87 0.22 16.91 -16.62
C GLU A 87 1.33 16.37 -15.72
N GLU A 88 1.52 16.97 -14.55
CA GLU A 88 2.48 16.49 -13.54
C GLU A 88 2.14 15.10 -13.04
N ARG A 89 0.86 14.82 -12.77
CA ARG A 89 0.42 13.49 -12.34
C ARG A 89 0.63 12.44 -13.43
N ILE A 90 0.23 12.75 -14.66
CA ILE A 90 0.39 11.83 -15.80
C ILE A 90 1.87 11.53 -16.03
N LYS A 91 2.71 12.56 -16.02
CA LYS A 91 4.16 12.38 -16.17
C LYS A 91 4.76 11.58 -15.01
N GLY A 92 4.32 11.83 -13.78
CA GLY A 92 4.71 11.05 -12.63
C GLY A 92 4.34 9.56 -12.76
N PHE A 93 3.14 9.23 -13.24
CA PHE A 93 2.73 7.84 -13.53
C PHE A 93 3.72 7.17 -14.49
N GLN A 94 4.08 7.85 -15.59
CA GLN A 94 5.01 7.33 -16.58
C GLN A 94 6.41 7.08 -15.98
N VAL A 95 6.91 8.03 -15.19
CA VAL A 95 8.21 7.91 -14.50
C VAL A 95 8.22 6.74 -13.55
N LEU A 96 7.16 6.56 -12.75
CA LEU A 96 7.07 5.47 -11.78
C LEU A 96 6.96 4.11 -12.46
N ALA A 97 6.15 3.99 -13.52
CA ALA A 97 6.03 2.76 -14.28
C ALA A 97 7.36 2.37 -14.93
N GLU A 98 8.08 3.33 -15.51
CA GLU A 98 9.42 3.09 -16.09
C GLU A 98 10.42 2.69 -15.00
N ALA A 99 10.49 3.44 -13.90
CA ALA A 99 11.42 3.16 -12.80
C ALA A 99 11.14 1.78 -12.14
N ASN A 100 9.90 1.29 -12.18
CA ASN A 100 9.52 0.00 -11.58
C ASN A 100 9.60 -1.18 -12.56
N ARG A 101 9.83 -0.96 -13.85
CA ARG A 101 9.68 -1.97 -14.94
C ARG A 101 10.34 -3.33 -14.68
N ASN A 102 11.47 -3.38 -14.01
CA ASN A 102 12.23 -4.60 -13.73
C ASN A 102 12.35 -4.89 -12.24
N ARG A 103 11.41 -4.40 -11.43
CA ARG A 103 11.38 -4.59 -9.99
C ARG A 103 10.23 -5.50 -9.58
N THR A 104 10.32 -6.07 -8.40
CA THR A 104 9.29 -6.97 -7.85
C THR A 104 8.28 -6.27 -6.96
N MET A 105 8.48 -4.98 -6.67
CA MET A 105 7.54 -4.19 -5.88
C MET A 105 6.25 -3.94 -6.66
N SER A 106 5.12 -4.05 -5.97
CA SER A 106 3.84 -3.65 -6.55
C SER A 106 3.76 -2.14 -6.74
N LEU A 107 3.34 -1.71 -7.93
CA LEU A 107 3.02 -0.31 -8.24
C LEU A 107 1.51 -0.08 -8.16
N VAL A 108 1.07 0.81 -7.29
CA VAL A 108 -0.33 1.24 -7.18
C VAL A 108 -0.44 2.71 -7.56
N LEU A 109 -1.20 3.02 -8.60
CA LEU A 109 -1.39 4.39 -9.07
C LEU A 109 -2.67 5.01 -8.51
N GLY A 110 -2.54 6.21 -7.97
CA GLY A 110 -3.65 6.98 -7.39
C GLY A 110 -4.43 7.72 -8.46
N VAL A 111 -5.66 7.26 -8.75
CA VAL A 111 -6.49 7.81 -9.83
C VAL A 111 -7.61 8.72 -9.32
N GLN A 112 -7.70 8.97 -8.01
CA GLN A 112 -8.73 9.83 -7.42
C GLN A 112 -8.75 11.23 -8.02
N ALA A 113 -9.95 11.78 -8.18
CA ALA A 113 -10.21 13.16 -8.61
C ALA A 113 -11.45 13.70 -7.89
N ASP A 114 -11.76 14.97 -8.08
CA ASP A 114 -12.93 15.62 -7.46
C ASP A 114 -14.26 15.11 -8.01
N ASP A 115 -14.24 14.51 -9.22
CA ASP A 115 -15.40 13.92 -9.87
C ASP A 115 -15.03 12.65 -10.67
N THR A 116 -16.07 12.00 -11.23
CA THR A 116 -15.92 10.76 -12.01
C THR A 116 -15.17 11.00 -13.33
N ALA A 117 -15.38 12.12 -13.99
CA ALA A 117 -14.76 12.40 -15.30
C ALA A 117 -13.24 12.53 -15.16
N GLY A 118 -12.78 13.33 -14.18
CA GLY A 118 -11.36 13.49 -13.88
C GLY A 118 -10.70 12.19 -13.43
N MET A 119 -11.41 11.36 -12.65
CA MET A 119 -10.92 10.04 -12.25
C MET A 119 -10.72 9.13 -13.46
N LEU A 120 -11.66 9.08 -14.39
CA LEU A 120 -11.57 8.24 -15.59
C LEU A 120 -10.38 8.63 -16.47
N GLU A 121 -10.11 9.93 -16.64
CA GLU A 121 -8.94 10.39 -17.38
C GLU A 121 -7.62 9.88 -16.79
N TYR A 122 -7.49 9.88 -15.46
CA TYR A 122 -6.30 9.31 -14.79
C TYR A 122 -6.28 7.79 -14.88
N ALA A 123 -7.43 7.13 -14.76
CA ALA A 123 -7.53 5.67 -14.79
C ALA A 123 -7.16 5.10 -16.17
N GLU A 124 -7.58 5.74 -17.27
CA GLU A 124 -7.22 5.35 -18.64
C GLU A 124 -5.70 5.42 -18.86
N VAL A 125 -5.06 6.50 -18.41
CA VAL A 125 -3.59 6.62 -18.49
C VAL A 125 -2.92 5.56 -17.60
N ALA A 126 -3.38 5.39 -16.36
CA ALA A 126 -2.82 4.41 -15.45
C ALA A 126 -2.91 3.00 -16.02
N GLU A 127 -4.08 2.60 -16.57
CA GLU A 127 -4.27 1.26 -17.16
C GLU A 127 -3.31 1.02 -18.33
N SER A 128 -3.05 2.03 -19.16
CA SER A 128 -2.10 1.93 -20.28
C SER A 128 -0.65 1.63 -19.83
N LEU A 129 -0.31 1.97 -18.59
CA LEU A 129 1.00 1.75 -17.97
C LEU A 129 1.11 0.41 -17.23
N SER A 130 0.02 -0.34 -17.15
CA SER A 130 -0.03 -1.67 -16.54
C SER A 130 0.48 -1.72 -15.08
N PRO A 131 -0.05 -0.90 -14.13
CA PRO A 131 0.29 -1.01 -12.72
C PRO A 131 -0.24 -2.32 -12.13
N ASP A 132 0.21 -2.68 -10.92
CA ASP A 132 -0.32 -3.84 -10.20
C ASP A 132 -1.70 -3.57 -9.58
N GLY A 133 -2.04 -2.31 -9.38
CA GLY A 133 -3.35 -1.87 -8.89
C GLY A 133 -3.54 -0.37 -8.98
N MET A 134 -4.75 0.04 -8.65
CA MET A 134 -5.12 1.46 -8.54
C MET A 134 -5.64 1.75 -7.13
N ILE A 135 -5.61 3.01 -6.73
CA ILE A 135 -6.27 3.48 -5.51
C ILE A 135 -7.10 4.70 -5.84
N ALA A 136 -8.32 4.74 -5.29
CA ALA A 136 -9.19 5.89 -5.39
C ALA A 136 -9.77 6.28 -4.04
N ILE A 137 -9.90 7.59 -3.83
CA ILE A 137 -10.66 8.21 -2.76
C ILE A 137 -12.03 8.56 -3.32
N PRO A 138 -13.14 8.36 -2.61
CA PRO A 138 -14.46 8.82 -3.08
C PRO A 138 -14.42 10.29 -3.49
N PRO A 139 -15.10 10.69 -4.56
CA PRO A 139 -15.04 12.06 -5.07
C PRO A 139 -15.70 13.04 -4.09
N THR A 140 -15.07 14.18 -3.88
CA THR A 140 -15.59 15.20 -2.95
C THR A 140 -16.93 15.79 -3.38
N SER A 141 -17.31 15.63 -4.64
CA SER A 141 -18.59 16.02 -5.21
C SER A 141 -19.75 15.09 -4.86
N ALA A 142 -19.48 13.86 -4.36
CA ALA A 142 -20.51 12.90 -4.04
C ALA A 142 -21.34 13.32 -2.81
N ASN A 143 -22.66 13.10 -2.89
CA ASN A 143 -23.62 13.43 -1.84
C ASN A 143 -24.33 12.18 -1.27
N SER A 144 -24.03 11.01 -1.78
CA SER A 144 -24.64 9.75 -1.35
C SER A 144 -23.73 8.55 -1.61
N LEU A 145 -23.99 7.45 -0.88
CA LEU A 145 -23.35 6.16 -1.13
C LEU A 145 -23.65 5.62 -2.55
N SER A 146 -24.81 5.94 -3.10
CA SER A 146 -25.16 5.54 -4.47
C SER A 146 -24.28 6.24 -5.51
N GLU A 147 -23.95 7.51 -5.32
CA GLU A 147 -23.03 8.23 -6.19
C GLU A 147 -21.60 7.71 -6.06
N ILE A 148 -21.16 7.35 -4.85
CA ILE A 148 -19.87 6.71 -4.59
C ILE A 148 -19.81 5.33 -5.25
N HIS A 149 -20.87 4.54 -5.16
CA HIS A 149 -20.99 3.26 -5.85
C HIS A 149 -20.86 3.42 -7.37
N ALA A 150 -21.58 4.40 -7.95
CA ALA A 150 -21.50 4.70 -9.39
C ALA A 150 -20.10 5.15 -9.82
N TYR A 151 -19.37 5.88 -8.97
CA TYR A 151 -17.97 6.28 -9.21
C TYR A 151 -17.05 5.06 -9.33
N TYR A 152 -17.11 4.12 -8.39
CA TYR A 152 -16.32 2.89 -8.46
C TYR A 152 -16.78 1.96 -9.59
N ALA A 153 -18.08 1.91 -9.87
CA ALA A 153 -18.61 1.18 -11.03
C ALA A 153 -18.05 1.70 -12.36
N ALA A 154 -17.85 3.01 -12.47
CA ALA A 154 -17.22 3.60 -13.65
C ALA A 154 -15.73 3.23 -13.74
N LEU A 155 -15.00 3.26 -12.62
CA LEU A 155 -13.58 2.84 -12.58
C LEU A 155 -13.42 1.36 -12.96
N CYS A 156 -14.29 0.49 -12.47
CA CYS A 156 -14.27 -0.95 -12.76
C CYS A 156 -14.55 -1.30 -14.25
N LYS A 157 -15.04 -0.35 -15.06
CA LYS A 157 -15.13 -0.54 -16.51
C LYS A 157 -13.81 -0.27 -17.24
N ILE A 158 -12.89 0.44 -16.60
CA ILE A 158 -11.56 0.75 -17.17
C ILE A 158 -10.56 -0.36 -16.86
N THR A 159 -10.65 -1.00 -15.68
CA THR A 159 -9.63 -1.93 -15.20
C THR A 159 -10.20 -3.16 -14.51
N GLU A 160 -9.57 -4.31 -14.74
CA GLU A 160 -9.78 -5.55 -13.97
C GLU A 160 -8.77 -5.69 -12.81
N ARG A 161 -7.86 -4.73 -12.64
CA ARG A 161 -6.83 -4.74 -11.61
C ARG A 161 -7.40 -4.45 -10.23
N PRO A 162 -6.70 -4.86 -9.14
CA PRO A 162 -7.05 -4.46 -7.78
C PRO A 162 -7.25 -2.95 -7.65
N ILE A 163 -8.38 -2.56 -7.03
CA ILE A 163 -8.69 -1.18 -6.70
C ILE A 163 -8.74 -1.06 -5.18
N PHE A 164 -7.83 -0.29 -4.60
CA PHE A 164 -7.90 0.07 -3.19
C PHE A 164 -8.95 1.15 -2.99
N VAL A 165 -9.98 0.81 -2.24
CA VAL A 165 -11.00 1.77 -1.77
C VAL A 165 -10.49 2.40 -0.48
N GLN A 166 -10.19 3.70 -0.49
CA GLN A 166 -9.80 4.43 0.71
C GLN A 166 -11.03 4.98 1.41
N THR A 167 -11.16 4.74 2.71
CA THR A 167 -12.36 5.10 3.49
C THR A 167 -12.34 6.53 4.02
N SER A 168 -11.23 7.27 3.85
CA SER A 168 -11.09 8.66 4.30
C SER A 168 -10.61 9.59 3.20
N GLY A 169 -10.75 10.90 3.43
CA GLY A 169 -10.24 11.96 2.54
C GLY A 169 -11.17 12.33 1.38
N GLY A 170 -12.33 11.70 1.27
CA GLY A 170 -13.41 12.05 0.35
C GLY A 170 -14.47 12.97 0.98
N PRO A 171 -15.75 12.85 0.60
CA PRO A 171 -16.85 13.57 1.19
C PRO A 171 -17.10 13.14 2.65
N ASP A 172 -17.84 13.95 3.41
CA ASP A 172 -18.25 13.59 4.77
C ASP A 172 -19.42 12.58 4.74
N ILE A 173 -19.13 11.41 4.16
CA ILE A 173 -20.05 10.27 4.03
C ILE A 173 -19.31 9.03 4.52
N GLU A 174 -19.84 8.39 5.56
CA GLU A 174 -19.30 7.12 6.01
C GLU A 174 -19.51 6.02 4.97
N LEU A 175 -18.42 5.39 4.53
CA LEU A 175 -18.46 4.13 3.81
C LEU A 175 -18.70 3.00 4.82
N THR A 176 -19.97 2.65 5.08
CA THR A 176 -20.30 1.62 6.06
C THR A 176 -19.70 0.25 5.70
N ILE A 177 -19.60 -0.65 6.65
CA ILE A 177 -19.08 -2.02 6.38
C ILE A 177 -19.96 -2.71 5.33
N GLU A 178 -21.28 -2.58 5.47
CA GLU A 178 -22.26 -3.14 4.53
C GLU A 178 -22.05 -2.59 3.12
N PHE A 179 -21.81 -1.29 2.99
CA PHE A 179 -21.53 -0.66 1.69
C PHE A 179 -20.24 -1.21 1.08
N LEU A 180 -19.15 -1.31 1.84
CA LEU A 180 -17.86 -1.82 1.36
C LEU A 180 -17.96 -3.29 0.91
N VAL A 181 -18.68 -4.11 1.67
CA VAL A 181 -18.94 -5.52 1.33
C VAL A 181 -19.81 -5.61 0.07
N GLN A 182 -20.85 -4.79 -0.05
CA GLN A 182 -21.70 -4.76 -1.25
C GLN A 182 -20.90 -4.31 -2.48
N LEU A 183 -20.12 -3.24 -2.35
CA LEU A 183 -19.26 -2.74 -3.43
C LEU A 183 -18.28 -3.80 -3.93
N ALA A 184 -17.63 -4.53 -3.00
CA ALA A 184 -16.72 -5.61 -3.33
C ALA A 184 -17.42 -6.84 -3.92
N THR A 185 -18.69 -7.08 -3.56
CA THR A 185 -19.53 -8.15 -4.14
C THR A 185 -19.91 -7.81 -5.59
N ASP A 186 -20.31 -6.57 -5.83
CA ASP A 186 -20.69 -6.09 -7.17
C ASP A 186 -19.47 -5.96 -8.09
N PHE A 187 -18.33 -5.57 -7.52
CA PHE A 187 -17.07 -5.34 -8.23
C PHE A 187 -15.89 -5.97 -7.46
N PRO A 188 -15.50 -7.21 -7.78
CA PRO A 188 -14.44 -7.92 -7.07
C PRO A 188 -13.08 -7.17 -7.06
N GLN A 189 -12.83 -6.28 -8.02
CA GLN A 189 -11.65 -5.40 -8.05
C GLN A 189 -11.60 -4.47 -6.82
N CYS A 190 -12.77 -4.06 -6.28
CA CYS A 190 -12.90 -3.16 -5.12
C CYS A 190 -12.79 -3.88 -3.76
N GLY A 191 -12.40 -5.15 -3.74
CA GLY A 191 -12.22 -5.92 -2.50
C GLY A 191 -10.99 -5.54 -1.66
N TYR A 192 -10.23 -4.53 -2.05
CA TYR A 192 -9.02 -4.07 -1.37
C TYR A 192 -9.34 -2.78 -0.61
N ILE A 193 -9.27 -2.81 0.72
CA ILE A 193 -9.72 -1.68 1.55
C ILE A 193 -8.52 -1.07 2.27
N LYS A 194 -8.34 0.24 2.10
CA LYS A 194 -7.48 1.06 2.95
C LYS A 194 -8.34 1.74 4.00
N GLU A 195 -8.35 1.20 5.21
CA GLU A 195 -9.25 1.63 6.28
C GLU A 195 -8.61 2.73 7.14
N GLU A 196 -9.29 3.88 7.19
CA GLU A 196 -8.84 5.06 7.95
C GLU A 196 -10.00 5.80 8.64
N TYR A 197 -11.23 5.24 8.67
CA TYR A 197 -12.40 5.97 9.16
C TYR A 197 -12.79 5.59 10.58
N GLY A 198 -13.12 6.58 11.40
CA GLY A 198 -13.73 6.42 12.71
C GLY A 198 -12.96 5.47 13.65
N ARG A 199 -13.63 4.42 14.14
CA ARG A 199 -13.02 3.38 15.01
C ARG A 199 -12.30 2.32 14.16
N VAL A 200 -11.20 2.71 13.57
CA VAL A 200 -10.46 1.98 12.52
C VAL A 200 -10.30 0.49 12.84
N HIS A 201 -9.82 0.12 14.02
CA HIS A 201 -9.54 -1.28 14.36
C HIS A 201 -10.81 -2.15 14.47
N GLU A 202 -11.93 -1.58 14.94
CA GLU A 202 -13.22 -2.29 14.95
C GLU A 202 -13.73 -2.52 13.55
N ARG A 203 -13.56 -1.55 12.67
CA ARG A 203 -13.93 -1.66 11.25
C ARG A 203 -13.06 -2.66 10.51
N MET A 204 -11.75 -2.69 10.77
CA MET A 204 -10.85 -3.71 10.23
C MET A 204 -11.28 -5.12 10.65
N LEU A 205 -11.57 -5.33 11.94
CA LEU A 205 -12.08 -6.63 12.44
C LEU A 205 -13.42 -7.00 11.82
N ALA A 206 -14.30 -6.01 11.54
CA ALA A 206 -15.57 -6.28 10.88
C ALA A 206 -15.37 -6.70 9.41
N LEU A 207 -14.48 -6.01 8.68
CA LEU A 207 -14.16 -6.33 7.27
C LEU A 207 -13.51 -7.71 7.13
N GLN A 208 -12.63 -8.09 8.06
CA GLN A 208 -11.97 -9.40 8.04
C GLN A 208 -12.93 -10.60 8.11
N LYS A 209 -14.13 -10.43 8.68
CA LYS A 209 -15.16 -11.48 8.70
C LYS A 209 -15.65 -11.85 7.29
N PHE A 210 -15.40 -11.00 6.31
CA PHE A 210 -15.76 -11.19 4.91
C PHE A 210 -14.56 -11.56 4.03
N GLN A 211 -13.40 -11.87 4.63
CA GLN A 211 -12.25 -12.39 3.89
C GLN A 211 -12.34 -13.91 3.74
N PRO A 212 -11.82 -14.49 2.65
CA PRO A 212 -11.13 -13.82 1.54
C PRO A 212 -12.05 -13.29 0.44
N ASP A 213 -13.34 -13.44 0.54
CA ASP A 213 -14.32 -13.03 -0.48
C ASP A 213 -15.62 -12.55 0.18
N PRO A 214 -16.16 -11.35 -0.18
CA PRO A 214 -15.68 -10.43 -1.22
C PRO A 214 -14.52 -9.52 -0.80
N ILE A 215 -14.20 -9.38 0.49
CA ILE A 215 -13.07 -8.56 0.95
C ILE A 215 -11.76 -9.35 0.78
N ARG A 216 -10.88 -8.83 -0.06
CA ARG A 216 -9.62 -9.49 -0.43
C ARG A 216 -8.45 -9.05 0.42
N SER A 217 -8.42 -7.77 0.81
CA SER A 217 -7.31 -7.20 1.58
C SER A 217 -7.78 -6.06 2.46
N VAL A 218 -7.24 -5.98 3.68
CA VAL A 218 -7.49 -4.86 4.61
C VAL A 218 -6.14 -4.28 5.03
N PHE A 219 -5.94 -3.00 4.72
CA PHE A 219 -4.72 -2.27 5.01
C PHE A 219 -4.96 -1.17 6.04
N GLY A 220 -4.01 -1.02 6.96
CA GLY A 220 -3.90 0.16 7.83
C GLY A 220 -3.23 1.34 7.14
N ALA A 221 -3.16 2.46 7.86
CA ALA A 221 -2.61 3.72 7.37
C ALA A 221 -1.94 4.54 8.48
N THR A 222 -2.12 5.86 8.51
CA THR A 222 -1.76 6.77 9.60
C THR A 222 -0.29 6.62 10.05
N LEU A 223 0.66 6.61 9.10
CA LEU A 223 2.09 6.37 9.33
C LEU A 223 2.38 5.04 10.04
N GLY A 224 1.47 4.06 9.97
CA GLY A 224 1.62 2.79 10.67
C GLY A 224 1.62 2.91 12.20
N ARG A 225 1.09 4.00 12.76
CA ARG A 225 1.03 4.21 14.22
C ARG A 225 0.18 3.17 14.96
N GLY A 226 -0.74 2.51 14.26
CA GLY A 226 -1.52 1.38 14.76
C GLY A 226 -0.97 0.01 14.33
N TRP A 227 0.04 -0.05 13.47
CA TRP A 227 0.37 -1.24 12.69
C TRP A 227 0.77 -2.45 13.53
N LEU A 228 1.40 -2.27 14.68
CA LEU A 228 1.70 -3.38 15.58
C LEU A 228 0.42 -4.11 16.06
N TYR A 229 -0.62 -3.34 16.38
CA TYR A 229 -1.92 -3.91 16.74
C TYR A 229 -2.66 -4.46 15.52
N GLU A 230 -2.62 -3.76 14.41
CA GLU A 230 -3.20 -4.17 13.14
C GLU A 230 -2.62 -5.50 12.64
N MET A 231 -1.30 -5.71 12.75
CA MET A 231 -0.65 -7.00 12.46
C MET A 231 -1.16 -8.13 13.36
N ARG A 232 -1.40 -7.85 14.65
CA ARG A 232 -1.93 -8.83 15.60
C ARG A 232 -3.38 -9.22 15.34
N ILE A 233 -4.18 -8.30 14.83
CA ILE A 233 -5.56 -8.60 14.41
C ILE A 233 -5.62 -9.18 12.99
N GLY A 234 -4.48 -9.36 12.33
CA GLY A 234 -4.37 -10.08 11.06
C GLY A 234 -4.64 -9.25 9.81
N THR A 235 -4.41 -7.92 9.84
CA THR A 235 -4.49 -7.10 8.61
C THR A 235 -3.43 -7.52 7.59
N ASP A 236 -3.71 -7.25 6.33
CA ASP A 236 -2.85 -7.66 5.23
C ASP A 236 -1.63 -6.76 5.03
N GLY A 237 -1.62 -5.56 5.60
CA GLY A 237 -0.48 -4.66 5.51
C GLY A 237 -0.78 -3.24 5.96
N VAL A 238 0.14 -2.34 5.63
CA VAL A 238 0.02 -0.90 5.84
C VAL A 238 0.27 -0.16 4.53
N MET A 239 -0.53 0.86 4.25
CA MET A 239 -0.35 1.76 3.10
C MET A 239 -0.21 3.18 3.61
N THR A 240 1.02 3.70 3.65
CA THR A 240 1.29 4.95 4.36
C THR A 240 2.48 5.75 3.81
N GLY A 241 2.49 7.07 4.08
CA GLY A 241 3.53 8.02 3.68
C GLY A 241 4.81 7.89 4.50
N GLY A 242 5.40 6.70 4.54
CA GLY A 242 6.58 6.37 5.34
C GLY A 242 7.81 5.97 4.53
N ALA A 243 7.88 6.32 3.25
CA ALA A 243 8.96 5.89 2.35
C ALA A 243 10.37 6.15 2.90
N MET A 244 10.60 7.28 3.61
CA MET A 244 11.87 7.59 4.26
C MET A 244 12.34 6.54 5.29
N TYR A 245 11.43 5.70 5.78
CA TYR A 245 11.67 4.59 6.71
C TYR A 245 11.32 3.24 6.07
N GLY A 246 11.39 3.11 4.75
CA GLY A 246 10.94 1.94 4.01
C GLY A 246 11.57 0.63 4.51
N ASP A 247 12.87 0.66 4.81
CA ASP A 247 13.60 -0.48 5.38
C ASP A 247 13.08 -0.90 6.77
N VAL A 248 12.70 0.06 7.60
CA VAL A 248 12.10 -0.21 8.91
C VAL A 248 10.72 -0.85 8.76
N TYR A 249 9.88 -0.36 7.84
CA TYR A 249 8.59 -0.97 7.55
C TYR A 249 8.71 -2.38 6.97
N ALA A 250 9.65 -2.58 6.03
CA ALA A 250 9.95 -3.90 5.49
C ALA A 250 10.41 -4.86 6.60
N LYS A 251 11.26 -4.38 7.51
CA LYS A 251 11.74 -5.17 8.65
C LYS A 251 10.63 -5.51 9.64
N LEU A 252 9.74 -4.58 9.95
CA LEU A 252 8.57 -4.84 10.80
C LEU A 252 7.69 -5.94 10.21
N TRP A 253 7.43 -5.89 8.91
CA TRP A 253 6.66 -6.92 8.24
C TRP A 253 7.36 -8.28 8.28
N GLU A 254 8.66 -8.34 8.00
CA GLU A 254 9.49 -9.55 8.10
C GLU A 254 9.43 -10.16 9.50
N LEU A 255 9.67 -9.34 10.54
CA LEU A 255 9.68 -9.78 11.93
C LEU A 255 8.31 -10.33 12.37
N ASN A 256 7.22 -9.69 11.93
CA ASN A 256 5.87 -10.19 12.18
C ASN A 256 5.64 -11.55 11.52
N GLN A 257 6.03 -11.72 10.25
CA GLN A 257 5.87 -13.00 9.54
C GLN A 257 6.71 -14.13 10.18
N GLN A 258 7.84 -13.79 10.80
CA GLN A 258 8.71 -14.73 11.51
C GLN A 258 8.27 -14.98 12.97
N GLY A 259 7.29 -14.26 13.51
CA GLY A 259 6.87 -14.35 14.91
C GLY A 259 7.90 -13.82 15.92
N ARG A 260 8.85 -12.97 15.49
CA ARG A 260 9.94 -12.41 16.32
C ARG A 260 9.43 -11.20 17.11
N ASN A 261 8.56 -11.45 18.07
CA ASN A 261 7.76 -10.42 18.75
C ASN A 261 8.60 -9.41 19.57
N GLU A 262 9.70 -9.82 20.19
CA GLU A 262 10.54 -8.92 20.98
C GLU A 262 11.25 -7.91 20.07
N GLU A 263 11.86 -8.37 18.98
CA GLU A 263 12.51 -7.52 18.00
C GLU A 263 11.51 -6.65 17.23
N LEU A 264 10.33 -7.20 16.94
CA LEU A 264 9.23 -6.43 16.35
C LEU A 264 8.84 -5.26 17.24
N LEU A 265 8.71 -5.48 18.55
CA LEU A 265 8.38 -4.42 19.52
C LEU A 265 9.50 -3.38 19.62
N ASP A 266 10.75 -3.81 19.66
CA ASP A 266 11.90 -2.90 19.71
C ASP A 266 11.99 -2.04 18.45
N CYS A 267 11.92 -2.64 17.27
CA CYS A 267 11.91 -1.94 15.98
C CYS A 267 10.78 -0.92 15.90
N TYR A 268 9.56 -1.35 16.25
CA TYR A 268 8.37 -0.51 16.20
C TYR A 268 8.44 0.68 17.17
N SER A 269 8.94 0.46 18.38
CA SER A 269 9.09 1.53 19.38
C SER A 269 10.02 2.64 18.90
N LYS A 270 11.11 2.29 18.22
CA LYS A 270 12.08 3.23 17.63
C LYS A 270 11.47 4.00 16.45
N LEU A 271 10.67 3.33 15.63
CA LEU A 271 9.92 4.00 14.55
C LEU A 271 8.95 5.02 15.13
N LEU A 272 8.17 4.66 16.15
CA LEU A 272 7.24 5.60 16.80
C LEU A 272 7.95 6.81 17.43
N LEU A 273 9.13 6.60 17.99
CA LEU A 273 9.92 7.66 18.59
C LEU A 273 10.26 8.77 17.59
N ILE A 274 10.70 8.40 16.39
CA ILE A 274 11.01 9.41 15.37
C ILE A 274 9.74 9.96 14.68
N GLN A 275 8.72 9.14 14.45
CA GLN A 275 7.46 9.58 13.87
C GLN A 275 6.72 10.61 14.73
N ASN A 276 6.99 10.64 16.04
CA ASN A 276 6.44 11.70 16.90
C ASN A 276 6.91 13.09 16.48
N LEU A 277 8.06 13.21 15.80
CA LEU A 277 8.54 14.47 15.25
C LEU A 277 7.67 15.06 14.15
N ASP A 278 6.88 14.25 13.44
CA ASP A 278 5.98 14.76 12.39
C ASP A 278 5.00 15.82 12.88
N ASN A 279 4.63 15.78 14.18
CA ASN A 279 3.75 16.75 14.79
C ASN A 279 4.50 17.93 15.42
N LEU A 280 5.81 17.85 15.56
CA LEU A 280 6.64 18.82 16.26
C LEU A 280 7.51 19.64 15.31
N ILE A 281 7.98 19.01 14.23
CA ILE A 281 8.92 19.62 13.28
C ILE A 281 8.34 19.42 11.85
N PRO A 282 7.64 20.40 11.31
CA PRO A 282 7.10 20.34 9.97
C PRO A 282 8.21 20.10 8.93
N GLY A 283 7.97 19.22 7.96
CA GLY A 283 8.95 18.88 6.91
C GLY A 283 9.99 17.82 7.28
N VAL A 284 9.98 17.30 8.52
CA VAL A 284 10.96 16.29 8.99
C VAL A 284 11.09 15.10 8.03
N ARG A 285 10.01 14.67 7.40
CA ARG A 285 10.03 13.55 6.44
C ARG A 285 10.86 13.87 5.20
N LEU A 286 10.73 15.08 4.65
CA LEU A 286 11.52 15.53 3.51
C LEU A 286 12.99 15.71 3.89
N TYR A 287 13.26 16.23 5.10
CA TYR A 287 14.63 16.30 5.63
C TYR A 287 15.29 14.91 5.68
N ILE A 288 14.56 13.89 6.13
CA ILE A 288 15.11 12.52 6.21
C ILE A 288 15.34 11.94 4.80
N LEU A 289 14.44 12.18 3.84
CA LEU A 289 14.66 11.79 2.44
C LEU A 289 15.91 12.48 1.86
N GLN A 290 16.10 13.77 2.14
CA GLN A 290 17.31 14.49 1.73
C GLN A 290 18.56 13.93 2.42
N LYS A 291 18.52 13.72 3.74
CA LYS A 291 19.61 13.13 4.52
C LYS A 291 20.02 11.75 3.98
N ARG A 292 19.05 10.96 3.54
CA ARG A 292 19.29 9.63 2.94
C ARG A 292 19.69 9.68 1.47
N GLY A 293 19.90 10.88 0.92
CA GLY A 293 20.36 11.07 -0.46
C GLY A 293 19.31 10.78 -1.53
N VAL A 294 18.03 10.66 -1.13
CA VAL A 294 16.91 10.40 -2.06
C VAL A 294 16.50 11.70 -2.76
N PHE A 295 16.29 12.76 -1.98
CA PHE A 295 15.90 14.07 -2.50
C PHE A 295 17.03 15.09 -2.42
N LYS A 296 17.06 16.01 -3.38
CA LYS A 296 18.00 17.13 -3.40
C LYS A 296 17.55 18.27 -2.48
N THR A 297 16.25 18.44 -2.30
CA THR A 297 15.66 19.56 -1.56
C THR A 297 14.64 19.07 -0.53
N VAL A 298 14.25 19.95 0.40
CA VAL A 298 13.13 19.77 1.34
C VAL A 298 11.91 20.60 0.94
N ARG A 299 11.81 20.99 -0.34
CA ARG A 299 10.72 21.83 -0.81
C ARG A 299 9.38 21.10 -0.83
N SER A 300 8.32 21.84 -0.57
CA SER A 300 6.95 21.37 -0.61
C SER A 300 6.03 22.50 -1.08
N ARG A 301 4.97 22.16 -1.80
CA ARG A 301 3.93 23.13 -2.17
C ARG A 301 2.94 23.40 -1.03
N ARG A 302 3.08 22.68 0.10
CA ARG A 302 2.34 22.98 1.34
C ARG A 302 2.93 24.13 2.14
N GLY A 303 4.18 24.44 1.92
CA GLY A 303 4.92 25.50 2.59
C GLY A 303 6.43 25.32 2.56
N ASP A 304 7.15 26.37 2.93
CA ASP A 304 8.60 26.32 3.03
C ASP A 304 9.00 25.76 4.40
N TYR A 305 9.95 24.84 4.39
CA TYR A 305 10.51 24.22 5.59
C TYR A 305 11.94 24.71 5.80
N SER A 306 12.23 25.09 7.04
CA SER A 306 13.59 25.42 7.49
C SER A 306 13.78 24.79 8.88
N PHE A 307 14.97 24.37 9.18
CA PHE A 307 15.29 23.67 10.41
C PHE A 307 16.36 24.41 11.20
N SER A 308 16.09 24.69 12.46
CA SER A 308 17.08 25.19 13.40
C SER A 308 18.10 24.10 13.71
N SER A 309 19.27 24.51 14.22
CA SER A 309 20.29 23.55 14.67
C SER A 309 19.81 22.60 15.76
N LEU A 310 18.87 23.06 16.61
CA LEU A 310 18.28 22.25 17.67
C LEU A 310 17.33 21.19 17.08
N GLU A 311 16.49 21.56 16.13
CA GLU A 311 15.59 20.62 15.44
C GLU A 311 16.38 19.57 14.67
N ILE A 312 17.43 19.98 13.95
CA ILE A 312 18.35 19.05 13.28
C ILE A 312 18.96 18.07 14.30
N ALA A 313 19.49 18.56 15.41
CA ALA A 313 20.08 17.72 16.45
C ALA A 313 19.06 16.71 17.03
N GLU A 314 17.82 17.11 17.24
CA GLU A 314 16.75 16.24 17.73
C GLU A 314 16.37 15.18 16.68
N ILE A 315 16.24 15.57 15.41
CA ILE A 315 15.98 14.62 14.31
C ILE A 315 17.11 13.58 14.24
N GLU A 316 18.36 14.03 14.23
CA GLU A 316 19.54 13.19 14.18
C GLU A 316 19.60 12.20 15.35
N TYR A 317 19.35 12.68 16.57
CA TYR A 317 19.34 11.88 17.78
C TYR A 317 18.32 10.73 17.70
N ARG A 318 17.10 11.01 17.24
CA ARG A 318 16.06 9.97 17.13
C ARG A 318 16.29 9.06 15.91
N PHE A 319 16.80 9.62 14.82
CA PHE A 319 17.13 8.83 13.63
C PHE A 319 18.23 7.81 13.90
N GLU A 320 19.21 8.18 14.72
CA GLU A 320 20.29 7.29 15.15
C GLU A 320 19.77 6.00 15.82
N ALA A 321 18.64 6.09 16.56
CA ALA A 321 18.02 4.93 17.18
C ALA A 321 17.49 3.89 16.17
N LEU A 322 17.24 4.30 14.93
CA LEU A 322 16.80 3.40 13.85
C LEU A 322 17.95 2.65 13.17
N LYS A 323 19.22 3.07 13.34
CA LYS A 323 20.37 2.48 12.64
C LYS A 323 20.40 0.95 12.62
N PRO A 324 20.07 0.21 13.70
CA PRO A 324 20.07 -1.25 13.66
C PRO A 324 19.11 -1.88 12.64
N TYR A 325 18.15 -1.10 12.15
CA TYR A 325 17.08 -1.53 11.25
C TYR A 325 17.16 -0.89 9.86
N LEU A 326 18.08 0.08 9.68
CA LEU A 326 18.30 0.69 8.38
C LEU A 326 19.15 -0.22 7.50
N LYS A 327 18.81 -0.31 6.23
CA LYS A 327 19.74 -0.80 5.21
C LYS A 327 20.62 0.38 4.80
N SER A 328 21.91 0.23 4.90
CA SER A 328 22.91 1.27 4.63
C SER A 328 22.76 1.94 3.27
#